data_303947bed462ce133538ad5e91976820
#
_entry.id   303947bed462ce133538ad5e91976820
#
_cell.length_a   1.000
_cell.length_b   1.000
_cell.length_c   1.000
_cell.angle_alpha   90.00
_cell.angle_beta   90.00
_cell.angle_gamma   90.00
#
_symmetry.space_group_name_H-M   'P 1'
#
loop_
_entity.id
_entity.type
_entity.pdbx_description
1 polymer ?
#
loop_
_entity_poly.entity_id
_entity_poly.type
_entity_poly.pdbx_seq_one_letter_code
_entity_poly.pdbx_strand_id
1 'polypeptide(L)'
;MAGAHLLDRLIGDEFPTFASAADVAAFEATPWRDRIAANSTYEALELGASPDPDAPALQFLPNADPADDPVVVSHGQFIGQVTQAANAFHALGVGSHDVVSFLLPLIPQAFVTLFGAEAAGIVNPVNPLLEAHQIGEILQAAGTKVLVTVGPTLGPDIWRKIEAVRGQLPNLEAIVVVGDPATDDVHAFDALLATQPSDRLVSGRRIQPSDIAAYFHTGGTTGLPKLVRHTHANQVYQAWVVNLMLRNPPGANLLFGMPLYHVGGALTQALAGLSSGGCLVVLSAAGWRNPAAVRNIWGLVERFRPQGLASVPTVLAATLAIPPGGADLSSLRYASGGGSAIPVAVGTAIKEAFGLPVYEVYGMTETSSVHTIAYEHRPAPLGAVGFPVPYARVRVVKLDADDKLERDCVPDEIGVVIMAGPGVFGGYLNDAHNQGALVDGDWVNSGDLGRLDADGRLWITGRAKDLVIRGGHNIDPGPVEDILFQHPAVGFAAVVGQPDAYAGELPLAYVQLKPGASVEPGELEAWARERTPERAATPVAVVLIDPMPLTGVGKVFKPQLRWDAARRVFEATLQDIGADIAVEVGPHGSHGSLAKVTLSGVPEPQRAAIAAEVDRRLNPFVMRHELHWRA
;
A
#
# COMPACT_ATOMS: atom_id res chain seq x y z
N MET A 1 17.71 22.28 21.77
CA MET A 1 18.72 21.45 21.08
C MET A 1 18.03 20.90 19.83
N ALA A 2 18.43 21.39 18.68
CA ALA A 2 17.84 20.97 17.41
C ALA A 2 18.32 19.53 17.11
N GLY A 3 17.46 18.64 17.11
CA GLY A 3 17.25 17.39 16.57
C GLY A 3 18.38 16.53 16.07
N ALA A 4 19.21 16.00 16.95
CA ALA A 4 19.87 14.75 16.63
C ALA A 4 18.81 13.72 16.22
N HIS A 5 19.05 12.96 15.16
CA HIS A 5 18.16 11.88 14.76
C HIS A 5 18.18 10.80 15.86
N LEU A 6 17.11 10.66 16.63
CA LEU A 6 17.08 9.83 17.84
C LEU A 6 17.49 8.37 17.61
N LEU A 7 17.25 7.87 16.39
CA LEU A 7 17.61 6.50 16.01
C LEU A 7 19.05 6.36 15.51
N ASP A 8 19.82 7.44 15.30
CA ASP A 8 21.19 7.36 14.79
C ASP A 8 22.20 7.75 15.87
N ARG A 9 23.07 6.83 16.25
CA ARG A 9 24.11 7.06 17.27
C ARG A 9 25.22 8.00 16.84
N LEU A 10 25.38 8.23 15.54
CA LEU A 10 26.55 8.88 14.93
C LEU A 10 26.22 10.21 14.27
N ILE A 11 24.94 10.51 14.02
CA ILE A 11 24.48 11.81 13.57
C ILE A 11 24.45 12.75 14.78
N GLY A 12 25.18 13.86 14.66
CA GLY A 12 25.12 14.95 15.64
C GLY A 12 23.91 15.85 15.40
N ASP A 13 24.10 17.16 15.62
CA ASP A 13 23.03 18.16 15.46
C ASP A 13 22.68 18.45 13.98
N GLU A 14 23.49 17.99 13.03
CA GLU A 14 23.29 18.22 11.59
C GLU A 14 23.11 16.91 10.83
N PHE A 15 22.08 16.89 9.98
CA PHE A 15 21.86 15.77 9.06
C PHE A 15 22.93 15.78 7.94
N PRO A 16 23.39 14.58 7.50
CA PRO A 16 24.34 14.47 6.41
C PRO A 16 23.76 15.06 5.11
N THR A 17 24.61 15.70 4.31
CA THR A 17 24.24 16.18 2.98
C THR A 17 24.62 15.15 1.93
N PHE A 18 23.65 14.71 1.14
CA PHE A 18 23.84 13.78 0.04
C PHE A 18 23.66 14.49 -1.31
N ALA A 19 24.70 15.14 -1.79
CA ALA A 19 24.70 15.83 -3.08
C ALA A 19 25.19 14.95 -4.24
N SER A 20 25.90 13.86 -3.92
CA SER A 20 26.47 12.93 -4.90
C SER A 20 26.40 11.47 -4.43
N ALA A 21 26.65 10.55 -5.35
CA ALA A 21 26.83 9.14 -5.00
C ALA A 21 28.04 8.90 -4.08
N ALA A 22 29.07 9.73 -4.19
CA ALA A 22 30.26 9.65 -3.34
C ALA A 22 29.94 9.98 -1.88
N ASP A 23 29.04 10.94 -1.62
CA ASP A 23 28.60 11.30 -0.26
C ASP A 23 27.87 10.12 0.38
N VAL A 24 26.98 9.45 -0.39
CA VAL A 24 26.28 8.24 0.07
C VAL A 24 27.28 7.12 0.36
N ALA A 25 28.24 6.88 -0.54
CA ALA A 25 29.27 5.85 -0.33
C ALA A 25 30.15 6.13 0.90
N ALA A 26 30.53 7.39 1.13
CA ALA A 26 31.26 7.80 2.32
C ALA A 26 30.45 7.58 3.61
N PHE A 27 29.15 7.89 3.58
CA PHE A 27 28.25 7.64 4.70
C PHE A 27 28.11 6.13 4.98
N GLU A 28 28.02 5.31 3.94
CA GLU A 28 27.88 3.85 4.02
C GLU A 28 29.19 3.13 4.41
N ALA A 29 30.32 3.83 4.48
CA ALA A 29 31.58 3.24 4.98
C ALA A 29 31.45 2.76 6.44
N THR A 30 30.55 3.35 7.22
CA THR A 30 30.16 2.82 8.54
C THR A 30 29.00 1.83 8.37
N PRO A 31 29.07 0.60 8.90
CA PRO A 31 27.97 -0.34 8.83
C PRO A 31 26.67 0.24 9.41
N TRP A 32 25.54 0.01 8.77
CA TRP A 32 24.25 0.59 9.19
C TRP A 32 23.83 0.18 10.61
N ARG A 33 24.19 -1.05 11.04
CA ARG A 33 23.88 -1.54 12.40
C ARG A 33 24.63 -0.78 13.48
N ASP A 34 25.80 -0.24 13.16
CA ASP A 34 26.58 0.58 14.11
C ASP A 34 25.97 1.96 14.29
N ARG A 35 25.18 2.41 13.31
CA ARG A 35 24.45 3.69 13.37
C ARG A 35 23.18 3.59 14.17
N ILE A 36 22.37 2.56 13.94
CA ILE A 36 21.03 2.45 14.52
C ILE A 36 21.09 2.15 16.02
N ALA A 37 20.43 3.00 16.82
CA ALA A 37 20.43 2.93 18.27
C ALA A 37 19.49 1.84 18.83
N ALA A 38 18.43 1.48 18.08
CA ALA A 38 17.40 0.53 18.51
C ALA A 38 17.62 -0.86 17.91
N ASN A 39 17.39 -1.91 18.70
CA ASN A 39 17.39 -3.30 18.27
C ASN A 39 15.99 -3.79 17.87
N SER A 40 14.95 -3.10 18.30
CA SER A 40 13.55 -3.46 18.05
C SER A 40 12.69 -2.24 17.83
N THR A 41 11.48 -2.44 17.30
CA THR A 41 10.46 -1.40 17.15
C THR A 41 10.05 -0.84 18.51
N TYR A 42 10.02 -1.68 19.54
CA TYR A 42 9.73 -1.27 20.93
C TYR A 42 10.81 -0.29 21.45
N GLU A 43 12.11 -0.64 21.34
CA GLU A 43 13.22 0.26 21.71
C GLU A 43 13.20 1.57 20.87
N ALA A 44 12.83 1.49 19.58
CA ALA A 44 12.72 2.68 18.73
C ALA A 44 11.63 3.65 19.24
N LEU A 45 10.51 3.13 19.74
CA LEU A 45 9.45 3.93 20.34
C LEU A 45 9.86 4.51 21.71
N GLU A 46 10.59 3.74 22.52
CA GLU A 46 11.16 4.24 23.79
C GLU A 46 12.12 5.42 23.55
N LEU A 47 12.98 5.30 22.53
CA LEU A 47 13.87 6.40 22.13
C LEU A 47 13.11 7.64 21.66
N GLY A 48 12.02 7.46 20.89
CA GLY A 48 11.16 8.57 20.46
C GLY A 48 10.43 9.26 21.61
N ALA A 49 10.05 8.49 22.65
CA ALA A 49 9.36 9.01 23.83
C ALA A 49 10.30 9.71 24.84
N SER A 50 11.60 9.35 24.84
CA SER A 50 12.53 9.76 25.89
C SER A 50 12.81 11.25 26.01
N PRO A 51 12.84 12.06 24.93
CA PRO A 51 13.15 13.50 25.03
C PRO A 51 12.06 14.30 25.73
N ASP A 52 10.79 13.97 25.46
CA ASP A 52 9.61 14.63 26.05
C ASP A 52 8.44 13.65 26.12
N PRO A 53 8.33 12.89 27.23
CA PRO A 53 7.24 11.92 27.42
C PRO A 53 5.85 12.55 27.48
N ASP A 54 5.75 13.83 27.80
CA ASP A 54 4.49 14.55 27.92
C ASP A 54 4.02 15.14 26.59
N ALA A 55 4.91 15.23 25.59
CA ALA A 55 4.55 15.68 24.25
C ALA A 55 3.52 14.74 23.59
N PRO A 56 2.60 15.26 22.74
CA PRO A 56 1.64 14.44 22.03
C PRO A 56 2.33 13.45 21.07
N ALA A 57 2.03 12.16 21.20
CA ALA A 57 2.36 11.12 20.23
C ALA A 57 1.23 10.93 19.21
N LEU A 58 -0.02 10.89 19.69
CA LEU A 58 -1.21 10.76 18.86
C LEU A 58 -2.20 11.89 19.18
N GLN A 59 -2.79 12.46 18.15
CA GLN A 59 -3.94 13.35 18.20
C GLN A 59 -5.01 12.80 17.26
N PHE A 60 -5.99 12.08 17.80
CA PHE A 60 -7.07 11.48 17.01
C PHE A 60 -8.22 12.47 16.84
N LEU A 61 -8.59 12.74 15.58
CA LEU A 61 -9.70 13.62 15.18
C LEU A 61 -10.91 12.77 14.78
N PRO A 62 -12.01 12.78 15.53
CA PRO A 62 -13.17 11.92 15.21
C PRO A 62 -13.75 12.16 13.80
N ASN A 63 -13.78 13.41 13.35
CA ASN A 63 -14.44 13.82 12.11
C ASN A 63 -13.48 14.29 11.01
N ALA A 64 -12.17 14.33 11.27
CA ALA A 64 -11.18 15.00 10.42
C ALA A 64 -11.54 16.47 10.17
N ASP A 65 -12.02 17.17 11.20
CA ASP A 65 -12.39 18.58 11.16
C ASP A 65 -11.35 19.41 11.94
N PRO A 66 -10.88 20.56 11.39
CA PRO A 66 -10.04 21.48 12.15
C PRO A 66 -10.66 21.97 13.46
N ALA A 67 -11.98 21.92 13.60
CA ALA A 67 -12.66 22.27 14.84
C ALA A 67 -12.78 21.13 15.86
N ASP A 68 -12.43 19.90 15.48
CA ASP A 68 -12.47 18.75 16.40
C ASP A 68 -11.64 19.03 17.67
N ASP A 69 -12.14 18.58 18.83
CA ASP A 69 -11.33 18.43 20.02
C ASP A 69 -10.63 17.06 19.97
N PRO A 70 -9.29 17.03 19.78
CA PRO A 70 -8.59 15.77 19.56
C PRO A 70 -8.50 14.92 20.83
N VAL A 71 -8.66 13.61 20.67
CA VAL A 71 -8.21 12.68 21.74
C VAL A 71 -6.68 12.62 21.69
N VAL A 72 -6.04 13.14 22.72
CA VAL A 72 -4.58 13.24 22.82
C VAL A 72 -4.03 12.10 23.65
N VAL A 73 -3.00 11.43 23.13
CA VAL A 73 -2.19 10.45 23.85
C VAL A 73 -0.74 10.92 23.83
N SER A 74 -0.12 11.14 24.99
CA SER A 74 1.27 11.55 25.06
C SER A 74 2.23 10.39 24.73
N HIS A 75 3.50 10.69 24.45
CA HIS A 75 4.52 9.66 24.21
C HIS A 75 4.67 8.71 25.39
N GLY A 76 4.69 9.22 26.61
CA GLY A 76 4.77 8.39 27.82
C GLY A 76 3.53 7.51 28.01
N GLN A 77 2.34 8.05 27.77
CA GLN A 77 1.10 7.26 27.78
C GLN A 77 1.09 6.21 26.68
N PHE A 78 1.54 6.55 25.47
CA PHE A 78 1.56 5.64 24.34
C PHE A 78 2.47 4.45 24.57
N ILE A 79 3.73 4.66 24.99
CA ILE A 79 4.66 3.56 25.26
C ILE A 79 4.18 2.72 26.45
N GLY A 80 3.58 3.34 27.46
CA GLY A 80 2.95 2.64 28.58
C GLY A 80 1.82 1.72 28.13
N GLN A 81 0.93 2.19 27.24
CA GLN A 81 -0.15 1.38 26.68
C GLN A 81 0.38 0.26 25.76
N VAL A 82 1.43 0.51 24.96
CA VAL A 82 2.11 -0.51 24.15
C VAL A 82 2.68 -1.61 25.08
N THR A 83 3.31 -1.22 26.18
CA THR A 83 3.84 -2.16 27.19
C THR A 83 2.72 -2.98 27.83
N GLN A 84 1.62 -2.33 28.21
CA GLN A 84 0.44 -3.02 28.75
C GLN A 84 -0.17 -3.99 27.75
N ALA A 85 -0.27 -3.62 26.46
CA ALA A 85 -0.76 -4.52 25.42
C ALA A 85 0.15 -5.73 25.23
N ALA A 86 1.47 -5.53 25.21
CA ALA A 86 2.43 -6.63 25.15
C ALA A 86 2.28 -7.59 26.34
N ASN A 87 2.15 -7.06 27.54
CA ASN A 87 1.95 -7.85 28.75
C ASN A 87 0.59 -8.57 28.74
N ALA A 88 -0.47 -7.93 28.22
CA ALA A 88 -1.79 -8.54 28.07
C ALA A 88 -1.75 -9.73 27.10
N PHE A 89 -1.11 -9.56 25.94
CA PHE A 89 -0.94 -10.66 24.98
C PHE A 89 -0.10 -11.79 25.55
N HIS A 90 0.96 -11.46 26.29
CA HIS A 90 1.74 -12.47 27.00
C HIS A 90 0.89 -13.23 28.05
N ALA A 91 0.04 -12.54 28.80
CA ALA A 91 -0.89 -13.17 29.77
C ALA A 91 -1.92 -14.08 29.08
N LEU A 92 -2.27 -13.81 27.83
CA LEU A 92 -3.07 -14.68 26.95
C LEU A 92 -2.24 -15.78 26.28
N GLY A 93 -0.99 -16.02 26.72
CA GLY A 93 -0.14 -17.10 26.24
C GLY A 93 0.66 -16.79 24.97
N VAL A 94 0.72 -15.54 24.52
CA VAL A 94 1.52 -15.15 23.34
C VAL A 94 3.01 -15.18 23.68
N GLY A 95 3.77 -15.99 22.98
CA GLY A 95 5.23 -16.04 23.00
C GLY A 95 5.84 -15.42 21.73
N SER A 96 7.18 -15.45 21.63
CA SER A 96 7.93 -14.77 20.56
C SER A 96 7.61 -15.23 19.13
N HIS A 97 7.01 -16.39 18.96
CA HIS A 97 6.65 -16.97 17.67
C HIS A 97 5.13 -17.04 17.43
N ASP A 98 4.34 -16.63 18.42
CA ASP A 98 2.89 -16.63 18.32
C ASP A 98 2.39 -15.34 17.64
N VAL A 99 1.26 -15.43 16.96
CA VAL A 99 0.71 -14.35 16.14
C VAL A 99 -0.48 -13.69 16.82
N VAL A 100 -0.40 -12.37 16.94
CA VAL A 100 -1.53 -11.50 17.26
C VAL A 100 -1.97 -10.82 15.98
N SER A 101 -3.14 -11.18 15.47
CA SER A 101 -3.76 -10.49 14.33
C SER A 101 -4.70 -9.39 14.81
N PHE A 102 -4.86 -8.34 14.00
CA PHE A 102 -5.89 -7.35 14.29
C PHE A 102 -6.66 -6.88 13.05
N LEU A 103 -7.96 -6.64 13.26
CA LEU A 103 -8.86 -5.98 12.31
C LEU A 103 -9.48 -4.77 12.99
N LEU A 104 -8.78 -3.65 12.94
CA LEU A 104 -9.19 -2.40 13.58
C LEU A 104 -9.29 -1.29 12.53
N PRO A 105 -10.25 -0.36 12.68
CA PRO A 105 -10.19 0.92 11.99
C PRO A 105 -9.01 1.75 12.50
N LEU A 106 -8.77 2.91 11.91
CA LEU A 106 -7.66 3.79 12.28
C LEU A 106 -7.99 4.58 13.56
N ILE A 107 -7.86 3.90 14.71
CA ILE A 107 -8.10 4.43 16.05
C ILE A 107 -6.86 4.26 16.94
N PRO A 108 -6.69 5.00 18.05
CA PRO A 108 -5.50 4.89 18.92
C PRO A 108 -5.15 3.46 19.33
N GLN A 109 -6.15 2.63 19.63
CA GLN A 109 -5.97 1.23 20.01
C GLN A 109 -5.31 0.39 18.91
N ALA A 110 -5.46 0.77 17.64
CA ALA A 110 -4.82 0.06 16.53
C ALA A 110 -3.30 0.23 16.53
N PHE A 111 -2.80 1.42 16.88
CA PHE A 111 -1.37 1.68 17.06
C PHE A 111 -0.81 0.94 18.27
N VAL A 112 -1.53 0.98 19.39
CA VAL A 112 -1.16 0.25 20.60
C VAL A 112 -1.10 -1.25 20.33
N THR A 113 -2.09 -1.79 19.60
CA THR A 113 -2.12 -3.21 19.22
C THR A 113 -0.96 -3.58 18.31
N LEU A 114 -0.68 -2.76 17.28
CA LEU A 114 0.40 -3.01 16.32
C LEU A 114 1.72 -3.22 17.06
N PHE A 115 2.14 -2.24 17.84
CA PHE A 115 3.45 -2.27 18.49
C PHE A 115 3.50 -3.13 19.77
N GLY A 116 2.38 -3.27 20.46
CA GLY A 116 2.27 -4.19 21.60
C GLY A 116 2.37 -5.66 21.18
N ALA A 117 1.79 -5.99 20.04
CA ALA A 117 1.89 -7.32 19.45
C ALA A 117 3.31 -7.64 18.96
N GLU A 118 4.03 -6.69 18.37
CA GLU A 118 5.44 -6.83 17.99
C GLU A 118 6.34 -7.03 19.22
N ALA A 119 6.03 -6.34 20.32
CA ALA A 119 6.76 -6.50 21.57
C ALA A 119 6.50 -7.86 22.26
N ALA A 120 5.30 -8.43 22.13
CA ALA A 120 4.95 -9.74 22.68
C ALA A 120 5.37 -10.91 21.79
N GLY A 121 5.08 -10.82 20.49
CA GLY A 121 5.24 -11.90 19.51
C GLY A 121 5.38 -11.36 18.11
N ILE A 122 4.49 -11.78 17.21
CA ILE A 122 4.42 -11.38 15.80
C ILE A 122 3.06 -10.72 15.55
N VAL A 123 3.05 -9.52 14.98
CA VAL A 123 1.80 -8.88 14.56
C VAL A 123 1.39 -9.29 13.16
N ASN A 124 0.08 -9.46 12.93
CA ASN A 124 -0.49 -9.59 11.60
C ASN A 124 -1.64 -8.57 11.41
N PRO A 125 -1.35 -7.38 10.86
CA PRO A 125 -2.36 -6.38 10.55
C PRO A 125 -3.18 -6.82 9.33
N VAL A 126 -4.50 -6.95 9.49
CA VAL A 126 -5.38 -7.42 8.42
C VAL A 126 -6.29 -6.29 7.94
N ASN A 127 -6.44 -6.16 6.63
CA ASN A 127 -7.33 -5.17 6.02
C ASN A 127 -8.81 -5.50 6.33
N PRO A 128 -9.52 -4.69 7.12
CA PRO A 128 -10.92 -4.96 7.49
C PRO A 128 -11.91 -4.78 6.34
N LEU A 129 -11.48 -4.24 5.20
CA LEU A 129 -12.31 -4.05 4.01
C LEU A 129 -12.41 -5.30 3.13
N LEU A 130 -11.59 -6.30 3.39
CA LEU A 130 -11.64 -7.59 2.68
C LEU A 130 -12.95 -8.34 3.00
N GLU A 131 -13.32 -9.26 2.13
CA GLU A 131 -14.45 -10.16 2.39
C GLU A 131 -14.11 -11.17 3.49
N ALA A 132 -15.14 -11.67 4.18
CA ALA A 132 -14.97 -12.55 5.33
C ALA A 132 -14.10 -13.77 5.02
N HIS A 133 -14.29 -14.42 3.86
CA HIS A 133 -13.49 -15.59 3.47
C HIS A 133 -12.00 -15.25 3.33
N GLN A 134 -11.66 -14.11 2.69
CA GLN A 134 -10.27 -13.66 2.54
C GLN A 134 -9.62 -13.35 3.89
N ILE A 135 -10.37 -12.71 4.80
CA ILE A 135 -9.94 -12.48 6.18
C ILE A 135 -9.65 -13.81 6.87
N GLY A 136 -10.55 -14.78 6.79
CA GLY A 136 -10.38 -16.12 7.35
C GLY A 136 -9.13 -16.82 6.85
N GLU A 137 -8.87 -16.77 5.55
CA GLU A 137 -7.69 -17.34 4.91
C GLU A 137 -6.38 -16.69 5.40
N ILE A 138 -6.34 -15.36 5.54
CA ILE A 138 -5.18 -14.63 6.07
C ILE A 138 -4.93 -15.01 7.54
N LEU A 139 -5.97 -15.00 8.37
CA LEU A 139 -5.87 -15.34 9.79
C LEU A 139 -5.41 -16.78 10.01
N GLN A 140 -5.92 -17.70 9.20
CA GLN A 140 -5.53 -19.10 9.22
C GLN A 140 -4.08 -19.29 8.76
N ALA A 141 -3.70 -18.66 7.64
CA ALA A 141 -2.34 -18.74 7.09
C ALA A 141 -1.30 -18.13 8.04
N ALA A 142 -1.66 -17.06 8.75
CA ALA A 142 -0.80 -16.44 9.76
C ALA A 142 -0.67 -17.31 11.02
N GLY A 143 -1.57 -18.26 11.25
CA GLY A 143 -1.60 -19.03 12.50
C GLY A 143 -2.06 -18.22 13.69
N THR A 144 -3.04 -17.33 13.50
CA THR A 144 -3.53 -16.37 14.50
C THR A 144 -3.91 -17.05 15.82
N LYS A 145 -3.24 -16.67 16.90
CA LYS A 145 -3.50 -17.14 18.27
C LYS A 145 -4.40 -16.19 19.04
N VAL A 146 -4.14 -14.89 18.94
CA VAL A 146 -4.99 -13.84 19.51
C VAL A 146 -5.48 -12.93 18.41
N LEU A 147 -6.76 -12.59 18.42
CA LEU A 147 -7.38 -11.68 17.46
C LEU A 147 -7.89 -10.43 18.18
N VAL A 148 -7.42 -9.25 17.76
CA VAL A 148 -7.91 -7.96 18.26
C VAL A 148 -8.84 -7.35 17.22
N THR A 149 -10.06 -6.96 17.63
CA THR A 149 -11.08 -6.43 16.72
C THR A 149 -11.94 -5.37 17.41
N VAL A 150 -12.87 -4.78 16.69
CA VAL A 150 -13.91 -3.91 17.27
C VAL A 150 -15.18 -4.69 17.54
N GLY A 151 -15.91 -4.29 18.58
CA GLY A 151 -17.23 -4.85 18.87
C GLY A 151 -18.32 -4.38 17.90
N PRO A 152 -19.52 -4.98 17.98
CA PRO A 152 -20.61 -4.72 17.04
C PRO A 152 -21.12 -3.28 17.07
N THR A 153 -20.99 -2.57 18.18
CA THR A 153 -21.40 -1.17 18.30
C THR A 153 -20.44 -0.23 17.55
N LEU A 154 -19.14 -0.50 17.60
CA LEU A 154 -18.10 0.34 17.01
C LEU A 154 -17.83 -0.03 15.55
N GLY A 155 -17.94 -1.31 15.19
CA GLY A 155 -17.69 -1.80 13.85
C GLY A 155 -18.55 -3.00 13.45
N PRO A 156 -19.87 -2.81 13.22
CA PRO A 156 -20.80 -3.92 13.00
C PRO A 156 -20.45 -4.80 11.80
N ASP A 157 -19.90 -4.23 10.74
CA ASP A 157 -19.48 -4.99 9.57
C ASP A 157 -18.22 -5.84 9.86
N ILE A 158 -17.23 -5.27 10.55
CA ILE A 158 -16.01 -5.99 10.94
C ILE A 158 -16.39 -7.14 11.87
N TRP A 159 -17.20 -6.88 12.90
CA TRP A 159 -17.65 -7.90 13.84
C TRP A 159 -18.37 -9.06 13.14
N ARG A 160 -19.31 -8.76 12.25
CA ARG A 160 -20.02 -9.75 11.46
C ARG A 160 -19.09 -10.65 10.64
N LYS A 161 -18.03 -10.08 10.04
CA LYS A 161 -17.01 -10.84 9.30
C LYS A 161 -16.24 -11.78 10.23
N ILE A 162 -15.88 -11.31 11.43
CA ILE A 162 -15.20 -12.14 12.42
C ILE A 162 -16.10 -13.29 12.91
N GLU A 163 -17.35 -13.01 13.24
CA GLU A 163 -18.31 -14.06 13.61
C GLU A 163 -18.44 -15.16 12.53
N ALA A 164 -18.37 -14.79 11.26
CA ALA A 164 -18.46 -15.74 10.15
C ALA A 164 -17.24 -16.68 10.04
N VAL A 165 -16.04 -16.27 10.54
CA VAL A 165 -14.81 -17.02 10.31
C VAL A 165 -14.16 -17.56 11.61
N ARG A 166 -14.45 -16.98 12.79
CA ARG A 166 -13.75 -17.34 14.04
C ARG A 166 -13.79 -18.83 14.38
N GLY A 167 -14.90 -19.52 14.09
CA GLY A 167 -15.06 -20.94 14.31
C GLY A 167 -14.24 -21.85 13.39
N GLN A 168 -13.59 -21.29 12.38
CA GLN A 168 -12.76 -22.00 11.40
C GLN A 168 -11.26 -21.81 11.66
N LEU A 169 -10.87 -21.06 12.71
CA LEU A 169 -9.48 -20.72 13.03
C LEU A 169 -8.93 -21.69 14.09
N PRO A 170 -8.12 -22.69 13.69
CA PRO A 170 -7.74 -23.78 14.60
C PRO A 170 -6.79 -23.35 15.73
N ASN A 171 -6.05 -22.26 15.56
CA ASN A 171 -5.07 -21.77 16.53
C ASN A 171 -5.60 -20.61 17.38
N LEU A 172 -6.84 -20.14 17.13
CA LEU A 172 -7.39 -18.99 17.83
C LEU A 172 -7.76 -19.37 19.27
N GLU A 173 -7.07 -18.77 20.25
CA GLU A 173 -7.27 -19.00 21.67
C GLU A 173 -8.04 -17.88 22.36
N ALA A 174 -7.89 -16.62 21.88
CA ALA A 174 -8.57 -15.47 22.47
C ALA A 174 -8.97 -14.42 21.44
N ILE A 175 -10.10 -13.75 21.69
CA ILE A 175 -10.53 -12.54 20.98
C ILE A 175 -10.55 -11.38 21.97
N VAL A 176 -9.92 -10.27 21.58
CA VAL A 176 -9.88 -9.02 22.36
C VAL A 176 -10.65 -7.95 21.58
N VAL A 177 -11.60 -7.31 22.24
CA VAL A 177 -12.55 -6.39 21.60
C VAL A 177 -12.37 -4.97 22.11
N VAL A 178 -12.18 -4.04 21.18
CA VAL A 178 -12.23 -2.60 21.45
C VAL A 178 -13.69 -2.13 21.43
N GLY A 179 -14.10 -1.40 22.44
CA GLY A 179 -15.49 -1.04 22.70
C GLY A 179 -16.23 -2.12 23.49
N ASP A 180 -17.55 -2.16 23.38
CA ASP A 180 -18.38 -3.09 24.13
C ASP A 180 -18.19 -4.52 23.62
N PRO A 181 -17.81 -5.47 24.49
CA PRO A 181 -17.76 -6.89 24.11
C PRO A 181 -19.17 -7.39 23.87
N ALA A 182 -19.35 -8.11 22.76
CA ALA A 182 -20.67 -8.62 22.35
C ALA A 182 -21.12 -9.84 23.17
N THR A 183 -20.16 -10.58 23.73
CA THR A 183 -20.35 -11.89 24.35
C THR A 183 -19.37 -12.06 25.50
N ASP A 184 -19.68 -12.98 26.45
CA ASP A 184 -18.83 -13.25 27.62
C ASP A 184 -17.55 -14.03 27.28
N ASP A 185 -17.41 -14.56 26.08
CA ASP A 185 -16.27 -15.35 25.61
C ASP A 185 -15.14 -14.51 24.99
N VAL A 186 -15.24 -13.20 25.05
CA VAL A 186 -14.22 -12.26 24.54
C VAL A 186 -13.70 -11.33 25.66
N HIS A 187 -12.49 -10.80 25.49
CA HIS A 187 -11.88 -9.88 26.43
C HIS A 187 -12.11 -8.44 26.01
N ALA A 188 -12.49 -7.55 26.93
CA ALA A 188 -12.54 -6.11 26.69
C ALA A 188 -11.13 -5.52 26.68
N PHE A 189 -10.74 -4.85 25.58
CA PHE A 189 -9.37 -4.34 25.35
C PHE A 189 -8.90 -3.44 26.50
N ASP A 190 -9.61 -2.36 26.79
CA ASP A 190 -9.17 -1.38 27.78
C ASP A 190 -9.11 -1.97 29.20
N ALA A 191 -10.09 -2.83 29.56
CA ALA A 191 -10.10 -3.52 30.84
C ALA A 191 -8.93 -4.51 30.99
N LEU A 192 -8.62 -5.25 29.92
CA LEU A 192 -7.49 -6.19 29.90
C LEU A 192 -6.16 -5.45 30.08
N LEU A 193 -5.95 -4.35 29.34
CA LEU A 193 -4.72 -3.55 29.44
C LEU A 193 -4.56 -2.91 30.82
N ALA A 194 -5.64 -2.38 31.39
CA ALA A 194 -5.61 -1.71 32.72
C ALA A 194 -5.11 -2.61 33.85
N THR A 195 -5.17 -3.93 33.67
CA THR A 195 -4.65 -4.89 34.66
C THR A 195 -3.14 -5.12 34.57
N GLN A 196 -2.48 -4.59 33.52
CA GLN A 196 -1.08 -4.88 33.22
C GLN A 196 -0.13 -3.75 33.62
N PRO A 197 1.10 -4.07 34.05
CA PRO A 197 2.15 -3.07 34.24
C PRO A 197 2.45 -2.31 32.94
N SER A 198 2.66 -0.99 33.08
CA SER A 198 2.98 -0.09 31.94
C SER A 198 4.46 0.27 31.84
N ASP A 199 5.27 -0.14 32.82
CA ASP A 199 6.65 0.29 33.02
C ASP A 199 7.70 -0.73 32.56
N ARG A 200 7.31 -1.97 32.27
CA ARG A 200 8.20 -3.04 31.83
C ARG A 200 7.48 -4.21 31.18
N LEU A 201 8.18 -4.93 30.32
CA LEU A 201 7.72 -6.22 29.78
C LEU A 201 7.88 -7.32 30.87
N VAL A 202 6.75 -7.84 31.36
CA VAL A 202 6.75 -8.87 32.45
C VAL A 202 7.26 -10.23 31.94
N SER A 203 7.21 -10.49 30.63
CA SER A 203 7.78 -11.70 30.02
C SER A 203 9.30 -11.78 30.16
N GLY A 204 9.98 -10.67 30.42
CA GLY A 204 11.43 -10.58 30.39
C GLY A 204 12.03 -10.76 28.99
N ARG A 205 11.20 -10.71 27.94
CA ARG A 205 11.65 -10.86 26.55
C ARG A 205 12.69 -9.80 26.19
N ARG A 206 13.80 -10.27 25.65
CA ARG A 206 14.81 -9.44 24.98
C ARG A 206 14.65 -9.61 23.50
N ILE A 207 14.03 -8.62 22.86
CA ILE A 207 13.72 -8.64 21.46
C ILE A 207 15.03 -8.49 20.66
N GLN A 208 15.28 -9.44 19.75
CA GLN A 208 16.47 -9.40 18.90
C GLN A 208 16.15 -8.75 17.54
N PRO A 209 17.12 -8.09 16.89
CA PRO A 209 16.91 -7.51 15.56
C PRO A 209 16.45 -8.53 14.50
N SER A 210 16.83 -9.80 14.69
CA SER A 210 16.47 -10.93 13.79
C SER A 210 15.10 -11.55 14.09
N ASP A 211 14.48 -11.22 15.23
CA ASP A 211 13.14 -11.71 15.55
C ASP A 211 12.15 -11.21 14.52
N ILE A 212 11.20 -12.07 14.13
CA ILE A 212 10.09 -11.65 13.26
C ILE A 212 9.17 -10.73 14.06
N ALA A 213 8.98 -9.52 13.56
CA ALA A 213 8.09 -8.52 14.13
C ALA A 213 6.67 -8.63 13.55
N ALA A 214 6.57 -8.85 12.23
CA ALA A 214 5.27 -8.78 11.56
C ALA A 214 5.14 -9.72 10.36
N TYR A 215 3.87 -10.09 10.09
CA TYR A 215 3.42 -10.65 8.83
C TYR A 215 2.49 -9.66 8.15
N PHE A 216 2.98 -8.95 7.12
CA PHE A 216 2.14 -8.09 6.30
C PHE A 216 1.60 -8.84 5.09
N HIS A 217 0.29 -8.76 4.84
CA HIS A 217 -0.28 -9.34 3.63
C HIS A 217 -0.09 -8.42 2.43
N THR A 218 0.22 -9.00 1.27
CA THR A 218 0.24 -8.26 0.00
C THR A 218 -1.04 -8.49 -0.77
N GLY A 219 -1.50 -7.47 -1.50
CA GLY A 219 -2.63 -7.59 -2.42
C GLY A 219 -2.21 -8.40 -3.65
N GLY A 220 -2.31 -9.73 -3.58
CA GLY A 220 -2.18 -10.60 -4.75
C GLY A 220 -3.36 -10.39 -5.69
N THR A 221 -3.10 -10.10 -6.97
CA THR A 221 -4.15 -9.97 -7.99
C THR A 221 -4.72 -11.32 -8.44
N THR A 222 -4.13 -12.45 -8.01
CA THR A 222 -4.42 -13.77 -8.56
C THR A 222 -4.27 -14.90 -7.51
N GLY A 223 -4.89 -14.80 -6.33
CA GLY A 223 -4.82 -15.89 -5.35
C GLY A 223 -4.88 -15.42 -3.90
N LEU A 224 -4.54 -16.33 -2.98
CA LEU A 224 -4.40 -16.03 -1.55
C LEU A 224 -3.36 -14.93 -1.34
N PRO A 225 -3.62 -13.96 -0.46
CA PRO A 225 -2.64 -12.94 -0.11
C PRO A 225 -1.36 -13.59 0.43
N LYS A 226 -0.22 -13.15 -0.09
CA LYS A 226 1.09 -13.58 0.42
C LYS A 226 1.39 -12.87 1.73
N LEU A 227 1.93 -13.57 2.70
CA LEU A 227 2.36 -13.01 3.99
C LEU A 227 3.88 -12.78 3.96
N VAL A 228 4.27 -11.51 4.00
CA VAL A 228 5.67 -11.05 4.02
C VAL A 228 6.19 -11.05 5.44
N ARG A 229 7.31 -11.70 5.70
CA ARG A 229 7.96 -11.74 7.02
C ARG A 229 8.89 -10.54 7.19
N HIS A 230 8.58 -9.66 8.14
CA HIS A 230 9.49 -8.58 8.54
C HIS A 230 10.16 -8.89 9.86
N THR A 231 11.45 -8.70 9.93
CA THR A 231 12.19 -8.67 11.20
C THR A 231 12.12 -7.29 11.85
N HIS A 232 12.39 -7.20 13.15
CA HIS A 232 12.55 -5.91 13.81
C HIS A 232 13.64 -5.06 13.14
N ALA A 233 14.74 -5.70 12.68
CA ALA A 233 15.81 -5.00 11.95
C ALA A 233 15.32 -4.34 10.66
N ASN A 234 14.47 -5.03 9.88
CA ASN A 234 13.91 -4.45 8.66
C ASN A 234 13.08 -3.20 8.96
N GLN A 235 12.22 -3.27 9.98
CA GLN A 235 11.31 -2.18 10.31
C GLN A 235 12.04 -0.99 10.95
N VAL A 236 12.98 -1.23 11.86
CA VAL A 236 13.78 -0.16 12.49
C VAL A 236 14.67 0.53 11.46
N TYR A 237 15.30 -0.24 10.55
CA TYR A 237 16.02 0.35 9.43
C TYR A 237 15.12 1.25 8.59
N GLN A 238 13.89 0.81 8.29
CA GLN A 238 12.94 1.59 7.51
C GLN A 238 12.57 2.91 8.21
N ALA A 239 12.27 2.87 9.51
CA ALA A 239 11.97 4.08 10.28
C ALA A 239 13.17 5.04 10.32
N TRP A 240 14.37 4.51 10.54
CA TRP A 240 15.62 5.27 10.58
C TRP A 240 15.88 5.97 9.23
N VAL A 241 15.81 5.22 8.10
CA VAL A 241 16.15 5.78 6.79
C VAL A 241 15.12 6.79 6.31
N VAL A 242 13.84 6.60 6.61
CA VAL A 242 12.79 7.59 6.29
C VAL A 242 13.05 8.91 7.04
N ASN A 243 13.36 8.84 8.32
CA ASN A 243 13.69 10.01 9.12
C ASN A 243 14.97 10.71 8.60
N LEU A 244 15.98 9.92 8.21
CA LEU A 244 17.21 10.44 7.60
C LEU A 244 16.93 11.20 6.29
N MET A 245 16.03 10.70 5.45
CA MET A 245 15.73 11.27 4.14
C MET A 245 14.78 12.46 4.20
N LEU A 246 13.71 12.39 5.01
CA LEU A 246 12.71 13.47 5.13
C LEU A 246 13.14 14.58 6.10
N ARG A 247 14.10 14.31 6.98
CA ARG A 247 14.71 15.29 7.89
C ARG A 247 13.68 16.08 8.71
N ASN A 248 12.61 15.40 9.12
CA ASN A 248 11.61 16.01 9.98
C ASN A 248 12.23 16.31 11.36
N PRO A 249 12.02 17.51 11.92
CA PRO A 249 12.53 17.82 13.25
C PRO A 249 11.78 16.98 14.31
N PRO A 250 12.40 16.72 15.47
CA PRO A 250 11.69 16.16 16.62
C PRO A 250 10.44 16.97 16.96
N GLY A 251 9.38 16.31 17.35
CA GLY A 251 8.09 16.96 17.62
C GLY A 251 7.32 17.39 16.38
N ALA A 252 7.78 17.02 15.17
CA ALA A 252 7.04 17.33 13.94
C ALA A 252 5.67 16.64 13.92
N ASN A 253 4.64 17.40 13.55
CA ASN A 253 3.32 16.84 13.29
C ASN A 253 3.26 16.22 11.90
N LEU A 254 2.58 15.07 11.79
CA LEU A 254 2.27 14.39 10.54
C LEU A 254 0.76 14.19 10.44
N LEU A 255 0.13 14.65 9.35
CA LEU A 255 -1.25 14.29 9.06
C LEU A 255 -1.30 12.81 8.68
N PHE A 256 -1.94 12.00 9.51
CA PHE A 256 -1.95 10.56 9.41
C PHE A 256 -3.32 10.03 8.98
N GLY A 257 -3.40 9.47 7.77
CA GLY A 257 -4.63 8.89 7.25
C GLY A 257 -4.40 7.57 6.51
N MET A 258 -3.16 7.05 6.49
CA MET A 258 -2.82 5.77 5.87
C MET A 258 -3.17 4.59 6.79
N PRO A 259 -3.65 3.46 6.23
CA PRO A 259 -4.00 2.30 7.06
C PRO A 259 -2.78 1.59 7.62
N LEU A 260 -2.91 1.05 8.85
CA LEU A 260 -1.84 0.31 9.55
C LEU A 260 -1.61 -1.11 9.02
N TYR A 261 -2.54 -1.67 8.24
CA TYR A 261 -2.32 -2.95 7.55
C TYR A 261 -1.43 -2.82 6.30
N HIS A 262 -0.92 -1.63 6.02
CA HIS A 262 0.00 -1.35 4.93
C HIS A 262 1.30 -0.73 5.46
N VAL A 263 2.44 -1.18 4.94
CA VAL A 263 3.78 -0.74 5.38
C VAL A 263 4.01 0.77 5.26
N GLY A 264 3.36 1.45 4.31
CA GLY A 264 3.41 2.91 4.18
C GLY A 264 2.80 3.62 5.40
N GLY A 265 1.69 3.10 5.95
CA GLY A 265 1.10 3.60 7.18
C GLY A 265 1.87 3.15 8.42
N ALA A 266 2.08 1.84 8.56
CA ALA A 266 2.68 1.27 9.76
C ALA A 266 4.15 1.68 9.98
N LEU A 267 4.98 1.65 8.93
CA LEU A 267 6.43 1.85 9.05
C LEU A 267 6.88 3.24 8.60
N THR A 268 6.48 3.67 7.38
CA THR A 268 6.95 4.93 6.81
C THR A 268 6.40 6.14 7.56
N GLN A 269 5.16 6.08 8.07
CA GLN A 269 4.55 7.18 8.79
C GLN A 269 4.49 6.92 10.30
N ALA A 270 3.88 5.82 10.77
CA ALA A 270 3.67 5.63 12.20
C ALA A 270 4.98 5.34 12.94
N LEU A 271 5.71 4.27 12.58
CA LEU A 271 6.95 3.95 13.27
C LEU A 271 8.00 5.05 13.12
N ALA A 272 8.21 5.57 11.90
CA ALA A 272 9.17 6.64 11.66
C ALA A 272 8.81 7.92 12.43
N GLY A 273 7.54 8.34 12.39
CA GLY A 273 7.08 9.53 13.12
C GLY A 273 7.24 9.40 14.62
N LEU A 274 6.73 8.31 15.21
CA LEU A 274 6.77 8.10 16.67
C LEU A 274 8.19 7.91 17.18
N SER A 275 9.04 7.16 16.47
CA SER A 275 10.44 6.92 16.87
C SER A 275 11.34 8.16 16.76
N SER A 276 10.90 9.21 16.07
CA SER A 276 11.57 10.51 16.02
C SER A 276 11.01 11.54 17.01
N GLY A 277 10.11 11.12 17.92
CA GLY A 277 9.43 12.03 18.84
C GLY A 277 8.37 12.90 18.18
N GLY A 278 7.90 12.54 16.98
CA GLY A 278 6.87 13.26 16.24
C GLY A 278 5.45 12.89 16.69
N CYS A 279 4.48 13.72 16.32
CA CYS A 279 3.07 13.55 16.61
C CYS A 279 2.28 13.15 15.37
N LEU A 280 1.50 12.09 15.45
CA LEU A 280 0.58 11.66 14.41
C LEU A 280 -0.81 12.29 14.64
N VAL A 281 -1.21 13.18 13.75
CA VAL A 281 -2.57 13.75 13.73
C VAL A 281 -3.44 12.81 12.89
N VAL A 282 -4.16 11.93 13.56
CA VAL A 282 -4.92 10.84 12.93
C VAL A 282 -6.26 11.35 12.42
N LEU A 283 -6.46 11.26 11.10
CA LEU A 283 -7.59 11.83 10.36
C LEU A 283 -8.80 10.88 10.36
N SER A 284 -9.46 10.73 11.50
CA SER A 284 -10.60 9.85 11.77
C SER A 284 -10.32 8.34 11.63
N ALA A 285 -11.28 7.52 12.04
CA ALA A 285 -11.23 6.06 11.92
C ALA A 285 -11.13 5.54 10.48
N ALA A 286 -11.54 6.36 9.49
CA ALA A 286 -11.45 6.03 8.07
C ALA A 286 -10.18 6.60 7.39
N GLY A 287 -9.40 7.44 8.08
CA GLY A 287 -8.22 8.08 7.52
C GLY A 287 -8.55 8.90 6.27
N TRP A 288 -7.71 8.82 5.25
CA TRP A 288 -7.92 9.51 3.96
C TRP A 288 -9.18 9.09 3.21
N ARG A 289 -9.82 7.97 3.56
CA ARG A 289 -11.11 7.56 3.00
C ARG A 289 -12.29 8.37 3.54
N ASN A 290 -12.10 9.14 4.60
CA ASN A 290 -13.07 10.12 5.04
C ASN A 290 -13.05 11.34 4.10
N PRO A 291 -14.12 11.65 3.35
CA PRO A 291 -14.12 12.80 2.45
C PRO A 291 -13.87 14.15 3.17
N ALA A 292 -14.17 14.23 4.47
CA ALA A 292 -13.88 15.41 5.27
C ALA A 292 -12.37 15.66 5.41
N ALA A 293 -11.55 14.62 5.48
CA ALA A 293 -10.09 14.75 5.56
C ALA A 293 -9.49 15.52 4.36
N VAL A 294 -10.00 15.25 3.15
CA VAL A 294 -9.58 15.98 1.94
C VAL A 294 -10.24 17.35 1.89
N ARG A 295 -11.54 17.45 2.15
CA ARG A 295 -12.27 18.74 2.11
C ARG A 295 -11.70 19.77 3.08
N ASN A 296 -11.25 19.34 4.25
CA ASN A 296 -10.75 20.19 5.33
C ASN A 296 -9.20 20.31 5.34
N ILE A 297 -8.52 19.80 4.32
CA ILE A 297 -7.06 19.62 4.33
C ILE A 297 -6.31 20.89 4.71
N TRP A 298 -6.68 22.05 4.16
CA TRP A 298 -5.92 23.27 4.40
C TRP A 298 -6.14 23.85 5.79
N GLY A 299 -7.33 23.70 6.36
CA GLY A 299 -7.59 24.05 7.77
C GLY A 299 -6.85 23.11 8.74
N LEU A 300 -6.72 21.82 8.38
CA LEU A 300 -5.90 20.86 9.14
C LEU A 300 -4.40 21.21 9.06
N VAL A 301 -3.91 21.61 7.89
CA VAL A 301 -2.52 22.08 7.72
C VAL A 301 -2.26 23.34 8.55
N GLU A 302 -3.14 24.33 8.49
CA GLU A 302 -3.00 25.58 9.26
C GLU A 302 -2.97 25.30 10.77
N ARG A 303 -3.91 24.48 11.27
CA ARG A 303 -4.03 24.19 12.71
C ARG A 303 -2.87 23.35 13.23
N PHE A 304 -2.56 22.26 12.56
CA PHE A 304 -1.61 21.26 13.07
C PHE A 304 -0.18 21.44 12.54
N ARG A 305 0.03 22.30 11.57
CA ARG A 305 1.34 22.70 11.03
C ARG A 305 2.25 21.51 10.68
N PRO A 306 1.79 20.51 9.89
CA PRO A 306 2.62 19.39 9.48
C PRO A 306 3.79 19.85 8.62
N GLN A 307 4.90 19.09 8.62
CA GLN A 307 6.06 19.39 7.80
C GLN A 307 5.90 18.93 6.35
N GLY A 308 5.07 17.95 6.11
CA GLY A 308 4.85 17.38 4.78
C GLY A 308 3.40 17.03 4.50
N LEU A 309 3.04 17.12 3.23
CA LEU A 309 1.80 16.56 2.70
C LEU A 309 2.11 15.19 2.08
N ALA A 310 1.97 14.13 2.91
CA ALA A 310 2.39 12.78 2.54
C ALA A 310 1.17 11.85 2.41
N SER A 311 0.92 11.30 1.20
CA SER A 311 -0.18 10.37 0.96
C SER A 311 0.01 9.60 -0.35
N VAL A 312 -1.00 8.82 -0.74
CA VAL A 312 -1.06 8.21 -2.08
C VAL A 312 -1.41 9.26 -3.14
N PRO A 313 -1.01 9.05 -4.41
CA PRO A 313 -1.21 10.03 -5.48
C PRO A 313 -2.66 10.47 -5.70
N THR A 314 -3.62 9.56 -5.46
CA THR A 314 -5.06 9.86 -5.56
C THR A 314 -5.52 10.91 -4.55
N VAL A 315 -5.01 10.85 -3.32
CA VAL A 315 -5.29 11.86 -2.28
C VAL A 315 -4.61 13.18 -2.64
N LEU A 316 -3.35 13.15 -3.08
CA LEU A 316 -2.63 14.36 -3.52
C LEU A 316 -3.37 15.08 -4.66
N ALA A 317 -3.85 14.33 -5.65
CA ALA A 317 -4.65 14.87 -6.73
C ALA A 317 -5.97 15.49 -6.24
N ALA A 318 -6.63 14.84 -5.27
CA ALA A 318 -7.89 15.35 -4.71
C ALA A 318 -7.69 16.65 -3.91
N THR A 319 -6.54 16.83 -3.23
CA THR A 319 -6.25 18.08 -2.48
C THR A 319 -6.09 19.29 -3.41
N LEU A 320 -5.61 19.09 -4.64
CA LEU A 320 -5.50 20.17 -5.63
C LEU A 320 -6.84 20.77 -6.05
N ALA A 321 -7.93 20.02 -5.92
CA ALA A 321 -9.27 20.52 -6.22
C ALA A 321 -9.83 21.43 -5.11
N ILE A 322 -9.18 21.51 -3.95
CA ILE A 322 -9.61 22.30 -2.79
C ILE A 322 -8.81 23.61 -2.75
N PRO A 323 -9.42 24.78 -2.94
CA PRO A 323 -8.71 26.07 -2.81
C PRO A 323 -8.19 26.28 -1.38
N PRO A 324 -6.95 26.79 -1.20
CA PRO A 324 -6.41 27.06 0.15
C PRO A 324 -7.18 28.14 0.93
N GLY A 325 -7.87 29.04 0.25
CA GLY A 325 -8.75 30.04 0.88
C GLY A 325 -8.05 31.04 1.81
N GLY A 326 -6.73 31.13 1.79
CA GLY A 326 -5.94 31.99 2.69
C GLY A 326 -5.40 31.28 3.93
N ALA A 327 -5.53 29.95 4.03
CA ALA A 327 -4.92 29.15 5.09
C ALA A 327 -3.38 29.29 5.11
N ASP A 328 -2.79 29.34 6.29
CA ASP A 328 -1.32 29.37 6.45
C ASP A 328 -0.70 27.99 6.17
N LEU A 329 -0.06 27.87 5.02
CA LEU A 329 0.64 26.67 4.58
C LEU A 329 2.16 26.69 4.82
N SER A 330 2.68 27.71 5.52
CA SER A 330 4.12 27.95 5.69
C SER A 330 4.88 26.86 6.43
N SER A 331 4.17 25.94 7.09
CA SER A 331 4.77 24.78 7.76
C SER A 331 5.19 23.68 6.77
N LEU A 332 4.55 23.62 5.59
CA LEU A 332 4.85 22.60 4.60
C LEU A 332 6.21 22.83 3.94
N ARG A 333 7.04 21.81 3.94
CA ARG A 333 8.36 21.79 3.32
C ARG A 333 8.42 20.93 2.06
N TYR A 334 7.54 19.93 1.96
CA TYR A 334 7.49 19.01 0.83
C TYR A 334 6.09 18.38 0.67
N ALA A 335 5.83 17.88 -0.51
CA ALA A 335 4.79 16.87 -0.75
C ALA A 335 5.47 15.54 -1.08
N SER A 336 4.91 14.42 -0.61
CA SER A 336 5.43 13.10 -0.97
C SER A 336 4.31 12.12 -1.23
N GLY A 337 4.56 11.22 -2.18
CA GLY A 337 3.60 10.18 -2.51
C GLY A 337 4.28 8.89 -2.98
N GLY A 338 3.59 7.78 -2.79
CA GLY A 338 4.09 6.48 -3.17
C GLY A 338 3.02 5.42 -3.21
N GLY A 339 3.48 4.19 -3.50
CA GLY A 339 2.59 3.05 -3.64
C GLY A 339 2.00 2.91 -5.05
N SER A 340 1.92 3.96 -5.82
CA SER A 340 1.75 4.01 -7.27
C SER A 340 2.44 5.26 -7.80
N ALA A 341 2.68 5.34 -9.11
CA ALA A 341 3.30 6.51 -9.72
C ALA A 341 2.48 7.78 -9.46
N ILE A 342 3.16 8.89 -9.18
CA ILE A 342 2.53 10.21 -9.15
C ILE A 342 2.43 10.69 -10.60
N PRO A 343 1.22 10.91 -11.15
CA PRO A 343 1.12 11.49 -12.49
C PRO A 343 1.91 12.80 -12.56
N VAL A 344 2.71 12.97 -13.62
CA VAL A 344 3.57 14.15 -13.79
C VAL A 344 2.75 15.44 -13.72
N ALA A 345 1.54 15.44 -14.25
CA ALA A 345 0.63 16.58 -14.17
C ALA A 345 0.25 16.94 -12.72
N VAL A 346 0.03 15.94 -11.85
CA VAL A 346 -0.29 16.16 -10.42
C VAL A 346 0.92 16.74 -9.70
N GLY A 347 2.10 16.17 -9.90
CA GLY A 347 3.35 16.67 -9.30
C GLY A 347 3.67 18.10 -9.75
N THR A 348 3.47 18.42 -11.03
CA THR A 348 3.63 19.77 -11.58
C THR A 348 2.65 20.74 -10.94
N ALA A 349 1.37 20.38 -10.86
CA ALA A 349 0.35 21.23 -10.26
C ALA A 349 0.62 21.52 -8.77
N ILE A 350 1.10 20.54 -7.98
CA ILE A 350 1.51 20.75 -6.59
C ILE A 350 2.66 21.77 -6.51
N LYS A 351 3.66 21.62 -7.37
CA LYS A 351 4.83 22.49 -7.41
C LYS A 351 4.46 23.92 -7.79
N GLU A 352 3.56 24.10 -8.75
CA GLU A 352 3.06 25.42 -9.21
C GLU A 352 2.15 26.06 -8.17
N ALA A 353 1.22 25.29 -7.58
CA ALA A 353 0.22 25.83 -6.64
C ALA A 353 0.82 26.17 -5.27
N PHE A 354 1.78 25.39 -4.78
CA PHE A 354 2.26 25.49 -3.40
C PHE A 354 3.78 25.75 -3.26
N GLY A 355 4.53 25.73 -4.37
CA GLY A 355 5.99 25.88 -4.33
C GLY A 355 6.74 24.72 -3.67
N LEU A 356 6.09 23.60 -3.42
CA LEU A 356 6.66 22.47 -2.70
C LEU A 356 7.46 21.54 -3.61
N PRO A 357 8.64 21.05 -3.20
CA PRO A 357 9.25 19.90 -3.85
C PRO A 357 8.35 18.68 -3.68
N VAL A 358 8.28 17.84 -4.73
CA VAL A 358 7.49 16.61 -4.72
C VAL A 358 8.45 15.42 -4.72
N TYR A 359 8.38 14.59 -3.69
CA TYR A 359 9.16 13.37 -3.54
C TYR A 359 8.31 12.16 -3.88
N GLU A 360 8.59 11.53 -4.99
CA GLU A 360 8.02 10.23 -5.32
C GLU A 360 8.83 9.16 -4.60
N VAL A 361 8.16 8.29 -3.82
CA VAL A 361 8.78 7.19 -3.10
C VAL A 361 8.37 5.87 -3.73
N TYR A 362 9.35 5.01 -3.97
CA TYR A 362 9.12 3.68 -4.52
C TYR A 362 9.66 2.61 -3.57
N GLY A 363 8.93 1.53 -3.50
CA GLY A 363 9.22 0.35 -2.71
C GLY A 363 7.96 -0.50 -2.58
N MET A 364 8.08 -1.59 -1.86
CA MET A 364 7.02 -2.60 -1.73
C MET A 364 7.02 -3.18 -0.32
N THR A 365 6.03 -4.00 -0.01
CA THR A 365 5.96 -4.68 1.29
C THR A 365 7.23 -5.50 1.53
N GLU A 366 7.75 -6.17 0.51
CA GLU A 366 8.95 -7.00 0.54
C GLU A 366 10.25 -6.22 0.78
N THR A 367 10.24 -4.88 0.61
CA THR A 367 11.35 -3.98 0.97
C THR A 367 11.07 -3.17 2.23
N SER A 368 10.07 -3.57 3.01
CA SER A 368 9.60 -2.88 4.24
C SER A 368 9.13 -1.44 4.01
N SER A 369 8.81 -1.04 2.79
CA SER A 369 8.28 0.21 2.28
C SER A 369 9.25 0.96 1.37
N VAL A 370 9.86 2.07 1.80
CA VAL A 370 10.66 2.96 0.95
C VAL A 370 12.02 2.36 0.62
N HIS A 371 12.31 2.22 -0.67
CA HIS A 371 13.57 1.72 -1.17
C HIS A 371 14.31 2.76 -2.03
N THR A 372 13.56 3.64 -2.73
CA THR A 372 14.12 4.78 -3.45
C THR A 372 13.33 6.06 -3.16
N ILE A 373 14.02 7.19 -3.22
CA ILE A 373 13.48 8.55 -3.08
C ILE A 373 14.47 9.55 -3.72
N ALA A 374 13.98 10.71 -4.14
CA ALA A 374 14.87 11.83 -4.48
C ALA A 374 15.49 12.43 -3.21
N TYR A 375 16.75 12.82 -3.25
CA TYR A 375 17.42 13.47 -2.13
C TYR A 375 17.27 14.98 -2.19
N GLU A 376 17.22 15.64 -1.06
CA GLU A 376 17.07 17.10 -0.98
C GLU A 376 18.10 17.85 -1.83
N HIS A 377 19.37 17.42 -1.78
CA HIS A 377 20.48 18.02 -2.52
C HIS A 377 20.86 17.27 -3.81
N ARG A 378 20.12 16.24 -4.17
CA ARG A 378 20.22 15.48 -5.41
C ARG A 378 18.82 15.18 -5.94
N PRO A 379 18.14 16.21 -6.47
CA PRO A 379 16.75 16.10 -6.90
C PRO A 379 16.59 15.17 -8.09
N ALA A 380 15.40 14.60 -8.21
CA ALA A 380 14.98 13.85 -9.40
C ALA A 380 13.86 14.62 -10.12
N PRO A 381 13.78 14.53 -11.44
CA PRO A 381 12.63 15.05 -12.18
C PRO A 381 11.37 14.24 -11.84
N LEU A 382 10.20 14.86 -12.01
CA LEU A 382 8.92 14.19 -11.85
C LEU A 382 8.83 12.97 -12.79
N GLY A 383 8.29 11.86 -12.29
CA GLY A 383 8.21 10.57 -12.96
C GLY A 383 9.43 9.66 -12.71
N ALA A 384 10.53 10.20 -12.17
CA ALA A 384 11.61 9.37 -11.65
C ALA A 384 11.43 9.15 -10.14
N VAL A 385 11.52 7.90 -9.68
CA VAL A 385 11.38 7.53 -8.26
C VAL A 385 12.68 7.73 -7.46
N GLY A 386 13.63 8.49 -8.02
CA GLY A 386 14.85 8.93 -7.35
C GLY A 386 15.96 7.89 -7.32
N PHE A 387 16.65 7.83 -6.21
CA PHE A 387 17.86 7.01 -5.98
C PHE A 387 17.60 6.03 -4.83
N PRO A 388 18.34 4.90 -4.78
CA PRO A 388 18.32 4.04 -3.60
C PRO A 388 18.62 4.84 -2.33
N VAL A 389 17.84 4.61 -1.27
CA VAL A 389 18.16 5.18 0.05
C VAL A 389 19.46 4.58 0.59
N PRO A 390 20.17 5.23 1.55
CA PRO A 390 21.43 4.70 2.08
C PRO A 390 21.34 3.21 2.50
N TYR A 391 22.32 2.42 2.08
CA TYR A 391 22.47 0.95 2.22
C TYR A 391 21.49 0.12 1.36
N ALA A 392 20.52 0.72 0.69
CA ALA A 392 19.71 0.04 -0.32
C ALA A 392 20.46 -0.02 -1.66
N ARG A 393 20.13 -1.02 -2.46
CA ARG A 393 20.69 -1.24 -3.80
C ARG A 393 19.58 -1.55 -4.78
N VAL A 394 19.70 -1.03 -5.98
CA VAL A 394 18.80 -1.28 -7.09
C VAL A 394 19.61 -1.70 -8.31
N ARG A 395 19.16 -2.72 -9.00
CA ARG A 395 19.63 -3.12 -10.33
C ARG A 395 18.44 -3.23 -11.26
N VAL A 396 18.67 -2.97 -12.54
CA VAL A 396 17.73 -3.28 -13.61
C VAL A 396 18.38 -4.35 -14.47
N VAL A 397 17.70 -5.48 -14.65
CA VAL A 397 18.30 -6.70 -15.20
C VAL A 397 17.43 -7.33 -16.27
N LYS A 398 18.06 -8.17 -17.09
CA LYS A 398 17.37 -9.17 -17.91
C LYS A 398 17.36 -10.50 -17.16
N LEU A 399 16.20 -11.16 -17.18
CA LEU A 399 16.01 -12.50 -16.67
C LEU A 399 15.78 -13.45 -17.83
N ASP A 400 16.23 -14.69 -17.67
CA ASP A 400 15.94 -15.77 -18.63
C ASP A 400 14.52 -16.34 -18.43
N ALA A 401 14.17 -17.36 -19.20
CA ALA A 401 12.86 -18.00 -19.15
C ALA A 401 12.53 -18.70 -17.80
N ASP A 402 13.56 -18.95 -16.98
CA ASP A 402 13.43 -19.56 -15.65
C ASP A 402 13.50 -18.52 -14.53
N ASP A 403 13.32 -17.21 -14.83
CA ASP A 403 13.47 -16.08 -13.91
C ASP A 403 14.86 -15.96 -13.26
N LYS A 404 15.91 -16.47 -13.89
CA LYS A 404 17.29 -16.33 -13.42
C LYS A 404 17.97 -15.13 -14.05
N LEU A 405 18.90 -14.54 -13.31
CA LEU A 405 19.69 -13.41 -13.78
C LEU A 405 20.49 -13.79 -15.04
N GLU A 406 20.24 -13.09 -16.14
CA GLU A 406 21.01 -13.19 -17.39
C GLU A 406 22.12 -12.13 -17.40
N ARG A 407 21.78 -10.86 -17.22
CA ARG A 407 22.72 -9.73 -17.21
C ARG A 407 22.11 -8.46 -16.63
N ASP A 408 22.96 -7.52 -16.27
CA ASP A 408 22.54 -6.15 -16.01
C ASP A 408 22.15 -5.42 -17.32
N CYS A 409 21.18 -4.54 -17.21
CA CYS A 409 20.82 -3.61 -18.29
C CYS A 409 21.82 -2.45 -18.34
N VAL A 410 22.09 -1.95 -19.55
CA VAL A 410 22.84 -0.70 -19.72
C VAL A 410 21.96 0.52 -19.36
N PRO A 411 22.54 1.70 -19.10
CA PRO A 411 21.74 2.91 -18.85
C PRO A 411 20.65 3.09 -19.92
N ASP A 412 19.45 3.47 -19.44
CA ASP A 412 18.22 3.65 -20.22
C ASP A 412 17.62 2.39 -20.85
N GLU A 413 18.23 1.23 -20.70
CA GLU A 413 17.62 -0.04 -21.09
C GLU A 413 16.57 -0.48 -20.07
N ILE A 414 15.35 -0.79 -20.56
CA ILE A 414 14.27 -1.29 -19.71
C ILE A 414 14.51 -2.77 -19.38
N GLY A 415 14.37 -3.12 -18.10
CA GLY A 415 14.45 -4.48 -17.58
C GLY A 415 13.64 -4.65 -16.31
N VAL A 416 13.80 -5.80 -15.67
CA VAL A 416 13.17 -6.09 -14.37
C VAL A 416 13.95 -5.38 -13.27
N VAL A 417 13.22 -4.67 -12.40
CA VAL A 417 13.81 -4.00 -11.23
C VAL A 417 14.00 -5.01 -10.11
N ILE A 418 15.24 -5.19 -9.66
CA ILE A 418 15.57 -6.00 -8.49
C ILE A 418 16.21 -5.13 -7.41
N MET A 419 15.93 -5.47 -6.14
CA MET A 419 16.27 -4.64 -4.99
C MET A 419 16.93 -5.46 -3.89
N ALA A 420 17.96 -4.90 -3.22
CA ALA A 420 18.63 -5.52 -2.08
C ALA A 420 18.94 -4.48 -1.00
N GLY A 421 19.11 -4.91 0.24
CA GLY A 421 19.50 -4.04 1.35
C GLY A 421 18.80 -4.43 2.67
N PRO A 422 19.05 -3.65 3.74
CA PRO A 422 18.58 -4.00 5.09
C PRO A 422 17.04 -4.03 5.25
N GLY A 423 16.30 -3.33 4.38
CA GLY A 423 14.84 -3.36 4.36
C GLY A 423 14.23 -4.56 3.66
N VAL A 424 15.03 -5.34 2.91
CA VAL A 424 14.54 -6.49 2.16
C VAL A 424 14.22 -7.66 3.09
N PHE A 425 13.06 -8.27 2.89
CA PHE A 425 12.54 -9.38 3.68
C PHE A 425 13.33 -10.68 3.50
N GLY A 426 13.19 -11.59 4.46
CA GLY A 426 13.77 -12.94 4.38
C GLY A 426 12.88 -13.98 3.67
N GLY A 427 11.90 -13.54 2.87
CA GLY A 427 10.94 -14.38 2.17
C GLY A 427 9.53 -14.39 2.75
N TYR A 428 8.61 -15.02 2.05
CA TYR A 428 7.22 -15.18 2.46
C TYR A 428 7.06 -16.28 3.50
N LEU A 429 5.96 -16.22 4.27
CA LEU A 429 5.64 -17.24 5.28
C LEU A 429 5.40 -18.61 4.65
N ASN A 430 4.71 -18.66 3.51
CA ASN A 430 4.57 -19.89 2.73
C ASN A 430 5.72 -20.00 1.73
N ASP A 431 6.57 -21.02 1.91
CA ASP A 431 7.77 -21.24 1.09
C ASP A 431 7.46 -21.46 -0.41
N ALA A 432 6.28 -21.94 -0.75
CA ALA A 432 5.88 -22.06 -2.16
C ALA A 432 5.82 -20.71 -2.89
N HIS A 433 5.63 -19.60 -2.15
CA HIS A 433 5.63 -18.25 -2.71
C HIS A 433 7.05 -17.67 -2.91
N ASN A 434 8.10 -18.34 -2.40
CA ASN A 434 9.48 -17.86 -2.49
C ASN A 434 10.12 -18.18 -3.84
N GLN A 435 9.54 -19.08 -4.63
CA GLN A 435 10.04 -19.38 -5.97
C GLN A 435 9.96 -18.13 -6.86
N GLY A 436 11.09 -17.69 -7.42
CA GLY A 436 11.20 -16.48 -8.24
C GLY A 436 11.05 -15.15 -7.47
N ALA A 437 10.85 -15.19 -6.14
CA ALA A 437 10.76 -13.99 -5.32
C ALA A 437 12.11 -13.34 -5.06
N LEU A 438 13.18 -14.15 -4.99
CA LEU A 438 14.55 -13.71 -4.87
C LEU A 438 15.33 -14.15 -6.10
N VAL A 439 16.19 -13.26 -6.60
CA VAL A 439 17.06 -13.44 -7.75
C VAL A 439 18.49 -13.18 -7.30
N ASP A 440 19.48 -13.92 -7.80
CA ASP A 440 20.89 -13.69 -7.50
C ASP A 440 21.19 -13.54 -5.99
N GLY A 441 20.69 -14.47 -5.18
CA GLY A 441 20.84 -14.47 -3.72
C GLY A 441 19.79 -13.63 -3.00
N ASP A 442 20.18 -12.44 -2.50
CA ASP A 442 19.32 -11.60 -1.63
C ASP A 442 18.55 -10.49 -2.38
N TRP A 443 18.52 -10.51 -3.70
CA TRP A 443 17.84 -9.52 -4.50
C TRP A 443 16.36 -9.88 -4.68
N VAL A 444 15.46 -9.06 -4.16
CA VAL A 444 14.03 -9.27 -4.37
C VAL A 444 13.65 -8.86 -5.79
N ASN A 445 12.93 -9.74 -6.49
CA ASN A 445 12.28 -9.44 -7.76
C ASN A 445 11.01 -8.63 -7.49
N SER A 446 11.00 -7.37 -7.91
CA SER A 446 9.86 -6.49 -7.68
C SER A 446 8.63 -6.85 -8.54
N GLY A 447 8.83 -7.50 -9.67
CA GLY A 447 7.82 -7.68 -10.70
C GLY A 447 7.50 -6.39 -11.46
N ASP A 448 8.24 -5.31 -11.19
CA ASP A 448 8.13 -4.04 -11.90
C ASP A 448 9.20 -3.95 -12.98
N LEU A 449 8.88 -3.25 -14.06
CA LEU A 449 9.80 -2.89 -15.12
C LEU A 449 10.28 -1.46 -14.91
N GLY A 450 11.55 -1.22 -15.24
CA GLY A 450 12.14 0.11 -15.11
C GLY A 450 13.47 0.23 -15.84
N ARG A 451 14.07 1.40 -15.73
CA ARG A 451 15.42 1.69 -16.23
C ARG A 451 16.17 2.56 -15.23
N LEU A 452 17.47 2.44 -15.21
CA LEU A 452 18.36 3.41 -14.57
C LEU A 452 18.86 4.36 -15.66
N ASP A 453 18.77 5.67 -15.42
CA ASP A 453 19.40 6.64 -16.32
C ASP A 453 20.90 6.77 -16.07
N ALA A 454 21.60 7.59 -16.87
CA ALA A 454 23.04 7.80 -16.77
C ALA A 454 23.49 8.39 -15.42
N ASP A 455 22.60 9.08 -14.68
CA ASP A 455 22.83 9.61 -13.34
C ASP A 455 22.52 8.60 -12.23
N GLY A 456 21.99 7.43 -12.59
CA GLY A 456 21.58 6.36 -11.67
C GLY A 456 20.21 6.58 -11.02
N ARG A 457 19.33 7.43 -11.59
CA ARG A 457 17.96 7.57 -11.14
C ARG A 457 17.13 6.40 -11.67
N LEU A 458 16.27 5.87 -10.81
CA LEU A 458 15.32 4.83 -11.19
C LEU A 458 14.06 5.46 -11.79
N TRP A 459 13.65 4.93 -12.92
CA TRP A 459 12.39 5.20 -13.59
C TRP A 459 11.59 3.91 -13.66
N ILE A 460 10.40 3.89 -13.06
CA ILE A 460 9.47 2.77 -13.20
C ILE A 460 8.66 2.99 -14.46
N THR A 461 8.66 2.00 -15.35
CA THR A 461 7.93 2.06 -16.62
C THR A 461 6.64 1.25 -16.60
N GLY A 462 6.41 0.43 -15.57
CA GLY A 462 5.17 -0.32 -15.40
C GLY A 462 5.37 -1.59 -14.61
N ARG A 463 4.29 -2.39 -14.50
CA ARG A 463 4.36 -3.75 -13.96
C ARG A 463 4.37 -4.76 -15.08
N ALA A 464 5.20 -5.77 -14.98
CA ALA A 464 5.24 -6.87 -15.96
C ALA A 464 3.85 -7.50 -16.16
N LYS A 465 3.04 -7.61 -15.09
CA LYS A 465 1.67 -8.14 -15.12
C LYS A 465 0.61 -7.15 -15.61
N ASP A 466 0.93 -5.87 -15.73
CA ASP A 466 0.00 -4.81 -16.15
C ASP A 466 0.21 -4.39 -17.61
N LEU A 467 1.27 -4.91 -18.26
CA LEU A 467 1.48 -4.69 -19.68
C LEU A 467 0.29 -5.19 -20.49
N VAL A 468 -0.07 -4.43 -21.51
CA VAL A 468 -1.03 -4.87 -22.52
C VAL A 468 -0.26 -5.60 -23.61
N ILE A 469 -0.54 -6.90 -23.79
CA ILE A 469 0.20 -7.77 -24.71
C ILE A 469 -0.52 -7.79 -26.06
N ARG A 470 -0.16 -6.87 -26.94
CA ARG A 470 -0.77 -6.72 -28.27
C ARG A 470 0.09 -7.38 -29.33
N GLY A 471 -0.31 -8.55 -29.82
CA GLY A 471 0.40 -9.24 -30.90
C GLY A 471 1.85 -9.58 -30.55
N GLY A 472 2.14 -9.88 -29.28
CA GLY A 472 3.50 -10.12 -28.76
C GLY A 472 4.29 -8.85 -28.43
N HIS A 473 3.71 -7.66 -28.66
CA HIS A 473 4.30 -6.39 -28.26
C HIS A 473 3.78 -5.98 -26.88
N ASN A 474 4.69 -5.69 -25.96
CA ASN A 474 4.40 -5.29 -24.59
C ASN A 474 4.21 -3.77 -24.53
N ILE A 475 2.99 -3.33 -24.28
CA ILE A 475 2.62 -1.91 -24.17
C ILE A 475 2.51 -1.55 -22.69
N ASP A 476 3.29 -0.55 -22.27
CA ASP A 476 3.14 0.05 -20.95
C ASP A 476 1.94 1.00 -20.93
N PRO A 477 0.95 0.79 -20.02
CA PRO A 477 -0.21 1.66 -19.91
C PRO A 477 0.10 3.05 -19.34
N GLY A 478 1.18 3.20 -18.53
CA GLY A 478 1.50 4.43 -17.81
C GLY A 478 1.57 5.69 -18.66
N PRO A 479 2.32 5.71 -19.78
CA PRO A 479 2.39 6.88 -20.66
C PRO A 479 1.04 7.34 -21.21
N VAL A 480 0.12 6.41 -21.46
CA VAL A 480 -1.24 6.74 -21.93
C VAL A 480 -2.10 7.28 -20.80
N GLU A 481 -1.97 6.72 -19.60
CA GLU A 481 -2.62 7.23 -18.39
C GLU A 481 -2.19 8.67 -18.11
N ASP A 482 -0.89 8.98 -18.19
CA ASP A 482 -0.34 10.34 -18.03
C ASP A 482 -0.89 11.33 -19.07
N ILE A 483 -1.04 10.90 -20.32
CA ILE A 483 -1.64 11.71 -21.38
C ILE A 483 -3.11 12.04 -21.06
N LEU A 484 -3.87 11.06 -20.61
CA LEU A 484 -5.26 11.26 -20.21
C LEU A 484 -5.38 12.17 -18.99
N PHE A 485 -4.49 12.05 -18.01
CA PHE A 485 -4.45 12.93 -16.84
C PHE A 485 -4.18 14.41 -17.19
N GLN A 486 -3.53 14.70 -18.31
CA GLN A 486 -3.31 16.07 -18.78
C GLN A 486 -4.59 16.74 -19.29
N HIS A 487 -5.65 15.98 -19.53
CA HIS A 487 -6.92 16.57 -19.96
C HIS A 487 -7.62 17.26 -18.78
N PRO A 488 -8.09 18.53 -18.92
CA PRO A 488 -8.63 19.34 -17.82
C PRO A 488 -9.79 18.69 -17.05
N ALA A 489 -10.64 17.92 -17.76
CA ALA A 489 -11.81 17.26 -17.18
C ALA A 489 -11.50 15.95 -16.46
N VAL A 490 -10.31 15.37 -16.62
CA VAL A 490 -9.96 14.04 -16.10
C VAL A 490 -9.53 14.12 -14.65
N GLY A 491 -10.20 13.36 -13.79
CA GLY A 491 -9.87 13.16 -12.38
C GLY A 491 -9.01 11.92 -12.15
N PHE A 492 -9.38 10.79 -12.78
CA PHE A 492 -8.62 9.54 -12.77
C PHE A 492 -8.60 8.92 -14.17
N ALA A 493 -7.49 8.27 -14.50
CA ALA A 493 -7.34 7.47 -15.69
C ALA A 493 -6.62 6.16 -15.37
N ALA A 494 -7.04 5.08 -16.01
CA ALA A 494 -6.36 3.80 -15.98
C ALA A 494 -6.50 3.10 -17.33
N VAL A 495 -5.42 2.47 -17.80
CA VAL A 495 -5.42 1.70 -19.05
C VAL A 495 -5.15 0.23 -18.71
N VAL A 496 -5.95 -0.65 -19.30
CA VAL A 496 -5.85 -2.10 -19.15
C VAL A 496 -5.96 -2.80 -20.49
N GLY A 497 -5.46 -4.03 -20.59
CA GLY A 497 -5.71 -4.90 -21.72
C GLY A 497 -7.16 -5.38 -21.72
N GLN A 498 -7.90 -5.13 -22.82
CA GLN A 498 -9.13 -5.85 -23.10
C GLN A 498 -8.81 -7.05 -23.99
N PRO A 499 -9.44 -8.22 -23.80
CA PRO A 499 -9.22 -9.38 -24.65
C PRO A 499 -9.53 -9.09 -26.13
N ASP A 500 -8.67 -9.60 -27.02
CA ASP A 500 -8.87 -9.56 -28.45
C ASP A 500 -8.50 -10.91 -29.07
N ALA A 501 -9.36 -11.44 -29.93
CA ALA A 501 -9.20 -12.77 -30.52
C ALA A 501 -8.00 -12.90 -31.47
N TYR A 502 -7.50 -11.79 -32.02
CA TYR A 502 -6.40 -11.77 -32.98
C TYR A 502 -5.10 -11.23 -32.37
N ALA A 503 -5.20 -10.13 -31.64
CA ALA A 503 -4.04 -9.45 -31.08
C ALA A 503 -3.69 -9.91 -29.65
N GLY A 504 -4.50 -10.78 -29.05
CA GLY A 504 -4.39 -11.16 -27.65
C GLY A 504 -5.03 -10.12 -26.75
N GLU A 505 -4.48 -8.90 -26.69
CA GLU A 505 -5.05 -7.77 -25.97
C GLU A 505 -4.96 -6.47 -26.78
N LEU A 506 -5.89 -5.55 -26.46
CA LEU A 506 -5.89 -4.17 -26.96
C LEU A 506 -6.00 -3.20 -25.77
N PRO A 507 -5.32 -2.02 -25.80
CA PRO A 507 -5.44 -1.02 -24.76
C PRO A 507 -6.86 -0.47 -24.67
N LEU A 508 -7.47 -0.51 -23.47
CA LEU A 508 -8.75 0.12 -23.14
C LEU A 508 -8.54 1.10 -22.00
N ALA A 509 -8.99 2.34 -22.16
CA ALA A 509 -8.90 3.35 -21.11
C ALA A 509 -10.20 3.44 -20.31
N TYR A 510 -10.07 3.53 -18.99
CA TYR A 510 -11.13 3.90 -18.04
C TYR A 510 -10.83 5.28 -17.48
N VAL A 511 -11.82 6.17 -17.48
CA VAL A 511 -11.65 7.55 -17.02
C VAL A 511 -12.78 7.92 -16.06
N GLN A 512 -12.42 8.46 -14.92
CA GLN A 512 -13.33 9.17 -14.04
C GLN A 512 -13.11 10.68 -14.20
N LEU A 513 -14.18 11.41 -14.44
CA LEU A 513 -14.13 12.86 -14.59
C LEU A 513 -14.02 13.55 -13.22
N LYS A 514 -13.49 14.76 -13.23
CA LYS A 514 -13.55 15.64 -12.05
C LYS A 514 -15.01 15.98 -11.71
N PRO A 515 -15.35 16.25 -10.44
CA PRO A 515 -16.68 16.66 -10.05
C PRO A 515 -17.18 17.84 -10.88
N GLY A 516 -18.37 17.70 -11.50
CA GLY A 516 -18.99 18.73 -12.32
C GLY A 516 -18.43 18.88 -13.75
N ALA A 517 -17.39 18.13 -14.11
CA ALA A 517 -16.89 18.11 -15.48
C ALA A 517 -17.78 17.23 -16.36
N SER A 518 -17.88 17.59 -17.65
CA SER A 518 -18.55 16.80 -18.68
C SER A 518 -17.69 16.81 -19.93
N VAL A 519 -17.48 15.63 -20.50
CA VAL A 519 -16.75 15.43 -21.76
C VAL A 519 -17.23 14.12 -22.39
N GLU A 520 -17.32 14.11 -23.70
CA GLU A 520 -17.70 12.89 -24.42
C GLU A 520 -16.50 11.93 -24.56
N PRO A 521 -16.72 10.60 -24.46
CA PRO A 521 -15.63 9.62 -24.64
C PRO A 521 -14.81 9.82 -25.90
N GLY A 522 -15.45 10.17 -27.02
CA GLY A 522 -14.80 10.43 -28.29
C GLY A 522 -13.80 11.60 -28.29
N GLU A 523 -14.02 12.61 -27.44
CA GLU A 523 -13.06 13.71 -27.22
C GLU A 523 -11.79 13.21 -26.51
N LEU A 524 -11.95 12.37 -25.49
CA LEU A 524 -10.82 11.76 -24.78
C LEU A 524 -10.06 10.76 -25.66
N GLU A 525 -10.76 10.02 -26.52
CA GLU A 525 -10.14 9.14 -27.52
C GLU A 525 -9.29 9.94 -28.53
N ALA A 526 -9.83 11.07 -29.01
CA ALA A 526 -9.09 11.96 -29.90
C ALA A 526 -7.87 12.57 -29.18
N TRP A 527 -8.06 13.04 -27.95
CA TRP A 527 -6.98 13.57 -27.10
C TRP A 527 -5.84 12.56 -26.93
N ALA A 528 -6.15 11.31 -26.57
CA ALA A 528 -5.18 10.24 -26.43
C ALA A 528 -4.49 9.91 -27.76
N ARG A 529 -5.27 9.78 -28.84
CA ARG A 529 -4.76 9.44 -30.19
C ARG A 529 -3.76 10.45 -30.73
N GLU A 530 -4.01 11.73 -30.51
CA GLU A 530 -3.15 12.82 -30.99
C GLU A 530 -1.83 12.89 -30.22
N ARG A 531 -1.80 12.47 -28.96
CA ARG A 531 -0.68 12.68 -28.03
C ARG A 531 0.09 11.42 -27.70
N THR A 532 -0.48 10.22 -27.94
CA THR A 532 0.22 8.95 -27.73
C THR A 532 1.28 8.75 -28.81
N PRO A 533 2.58 8.74 -28.46
CA PRO A 533 3.66 8.63 -29.45
C PRO A 533 3.62 7.30 -30.21
N GLU A 534 3.24 6.23 -29.51
CA GLU A 534 3.19 4.89 -30.02
C GLU A 534 1.76 4.52 -30.46
N ARG A 535 1.54 4.33 -31.76
CA ARG A 535 0.22 3.99 -32.30
C ARG A 535 -0.40 2.73 -31.69
N ALA A 536 0.41 1.73 -31.37
CA ALA A 536 -0.05 0.48 -30.79
C ALA A 536 -0.62 0.67 -29.38
N ALA A 537 -0.14 1.68 -28.63
CA ALA A 537 -0.55 2.01 -27.28
C ALA A 537 -1.83 2.88 -27.23
N THR A 538 -2.26 3.45 -28.36
CA THR A 538 -3.49 4.25 -28.40
C THR A 538 -4.69 3.40 -27.98
N PRO A 539 -5.49 3.84 -26.98
CA PRO A 539 -6.67 3.11 -26.55
C PRO A 539 -7.68 2.92 -27.70
N VAL A 540 -8.26 1.73 -27.78
CA VAL A 540 -9.31 1.43 -28.78
C VAL A 540 -10.64 2.09 -28.41
N ALA A 541 -10.84 2.40 -27.14
CA ALA A 541 -11.99 3.14 -26.63
C ALA A 541 -11.65 3.78 -25.27
N VAL A 542 -12.45 4.78 -24.87
CA VAL A 542 -12.47 5.35 -23.54
C VAL A 542 -13.82 5.07 -22.88
N VAL A 543 -13.80 4.46 -21.70
CA VAL A 543 -14.98 4.16 -20.89
C VAL A 543 -15.03 5.14 -19.74
N LEU A 544 -16.10 5.92 -19.63
CA LEU A 544 -16.34 6.72 -18.44
C LEU A 544 -16.85 5.83 -17.31
N ILE A 545 -16.26 5.99 -16.12
CA ILE A 545 -16.60 5.24 -14.91
C ILE A 545 -16.67 6.20 -13.71
N ASP A 546 -17.64 5.98 -12.81
CA ASP A 546 -17.74 6.71 -11.56
C ASP A 546 -18.44 5.84 -10.49
N PRO A 547 -17.76 5.51 -9.39
CA PRO A 547 -16.36 5.83 -9.06
C PRO A 547 -15.35 4.90 -9.74
N MET A 548 -14.09 5.38 -9.87
CA MET A 548 -12.95 4.51 -10.21
C MET A 548 -12.76 3.47 -9.10
N PRO A 549 -12.63 2.17 -9.43
CA PRO A 549 -12.39 1.15 -8.41
C PRO A 549 -10.99 1.35 -7.79
N LEU A 550 -10.96 1.45 -6.45
CA LEU A 550 -9.75 1.66 -5.68
C LEU A 550 -9.51 0.52 -4.69
N THR A 551 -8.25 0.23 -4.41
CA THR A 551 -7.87 -0.66 -3.32
C THR A 551 -8.11 0.01 -1.96
N GLY A 552 -8.06 -0.75 -0.87
CA GLY A 552 -8.19 -0.21 0.49
C GLY A 552 -7.16 0.87 0.87
N VAL A 553 -6.07 0.96 0.11
CA VAL A 553 -5.03 1.99 0.25
C VAL A 553 -5.15 3.13 -0.77
N GLY A 554 -6.24 3.17 -1.55
CA GLY A 554 -6.52 4.25 -2.51
C GLY A 554 -5.80 4.15 -3.86
N LYS A 555 -5.24 3.00 -4.23
CA LYS A 555 -4.67 2.75 -5.57
C LYS A 555 -5.77 2.25 -6.51
N VAL A 556 -5.65 2.56 -7.82
CA VAL A 556 -6.57 2.00 -8.81
C VAL A 556 -6.50 0.47 -8.82
N PHE A 557 -7.65 -0.19 -8.72
CA PHE A 557 -7.76 -1.64 -8.71
C PHE A 557 -7.95 -2.17 -10.15
N LYS A 558 -6.85 -2.18 -10.92
CA LYS A 558 -6.83 -2.62 -12.33
C LYS A 558 -7.45 -4.01 -12.60
N PRO A 559 -7.37 -5.02 -11.71
CA PRO A 559 -8.05 -6.29 -11.95
C PRO A 559 -9.55 -6.16 -12.21
N GLN A 560 -10.27 -5.32 -11.46
CA GLN A 560 -11.70 -5.09 -11.67
C GLN A 560 -11.97 -4.46 -13.04
N LEU A 561 -11.10 -3.55 -13.50
CA LEU A 561 -11.20 -2.93 -14.83
C LEU A 561 -10.97 -3.97 -15.95
N ARG A 562 -10.01 -4.90 -15.76
CA ARG A 562 -9.79 -6.00 -16.71
C ARG A 562 -10.99 -6.96 -16.77
N TRP A 563 -11.61 -7.24 -15.61
CA TRP A 563 -12.81 -8.09 -15.58
C TRP A 563 -13.99 -7.42 -16.30
N ASP A 564 -14.18 -6.11 -16.11
CA ASP A 564 -15.19 -5.35 -16.85
C ASP A 564 -14.87 -5.30 -18.36
N ALA A 565 -13.62 -5.08 -18.74
CA ALA A 565 -13.19 -5.10 -20.13
C ALA A 565 -13.47 -6.45 -20.81
N ALA A 566 -13.15 -7.56 -20.13
CA ALA A 566 -13.42 -8.90 -20.63
C ALA A 566 -14.93 -9.19 -20.71
N ARG A 567 -15.70 -8.81 -19.68
CA ARG A 567 -17.16 -8.93 -19.68
C ARG A 567 -17.77 -8.23 -20.91
N ARG A 568 -17.39 -6.97 -21.17
CA ARG A 568 -17.88 -6.20 -22.34
C ARG A 568 -17.59 -6.88 -23.67
N VAL A 569 -16.37 -7.39 -23.84
CA VAL A 569 -15.98 -8.10 -25.07
C VAL A 569 -16.78 -9.38 -25.24
N PHE A 570 -16.94 -10.17 -24.19
CA PHE A 570 -17.66 -11.44 -24.27
C PHE A 570 -19.16 -11.24 -24.48
N GLU A 571 -19.78 -10.25 -23.82
CA GLU A 571 -21.17 -9.86 -24.06
C GLU A 571 -21.37 -9.43 -25.52
N ALA A 572 -20.50 -8.58 -26.06
CA ALA A 572 -20.55 -8.15 -27.45
C ALA A 572 -20.34 -9.31 -28.44
N THR A 573 -19.44 -10.25 -28.12
CA THR A 573 -19.15 -11.42 -28.98
C THR A 573 -20.33 -12.39 -29.02
N LEU A 574 -21.14 -12.44 -27.97
CA LEU A 574 -22.23 -13.40 -27.83
C LEU A 574 -23.64 -12.79 -28.06
N GLN A 575 -23.77 -11.47 -28.30
CA GLN A 575 -25.05 -10.74 -28.32
C GLN A 575 -26.12 -11.33 -29.25
N ASP A 576 -25.72 -12.04 -30.32
CA ASP A 576 -26.61 -12.61 -31.35
C ASP A 576 -26.68 -14.15 -31.34
N ILE A 577 -26.34 -14.78 -30.20
CA ILE A 577 -26.27 -16.25 -30.10
C ILE A 577 -27.65 -16.93 -29.98
N GLY A 578 -28.72 -16.15 -29.88
CA GLY A 578 -30.08 -16.67 -29.76
C GLY A 578 -30.47 -17.18 -28.35
N ALA A 579 -29.83 -16.62 -27.32
CA ALA A 579 -30.11 -16.87 -25.92
C ALA A 579 -29.99 -15.55 -25.11
N ASP A 580 -30.64 -15.51 -23.96
CA ASP A 580 -30.35 -14.45 -22.98
C ASP A 580 -29.01 -14.76 -22.29
N ILE A 581 -28.09 -13.77 -22.28
CA ILE A 581 -26.72 -13.95 -21.83
C ILE A 581 -26.44 -13.05 -20.63
N ALA A 582 -25.82 -13.62 -19.61
CA ALA A 582 -25.15 -12.87 -18.55
C ALA A 582 -23.70 -13.36 -18.42
N VAL A 583 -22.76 -12.42 -18.47
CA VAL A 583 -21.33 -12.69 -18.31
C VAL A 583 -20.86 -12.09 -17.01
N GLU A 584 -20.29 -12.91 -16.13
CA GLU A 584 -19.61 -12.50 -14.92
C GLU A 584 -18.13 -12.87 -15.04
N VAL A 585 -17.22 -11.91 -14.80
CA VAL A 585 -15.78 -12.17 -14.82
C VAL A 585 -15.21 -11.82 -13.45
N GLY A 586 -14.42 -12.74 -12.92
CA GLY A 586 -13.86 -12.57 -11.59
C GLY A 586 -12.60 -13.40 -11.33
N PRO A 587 -12.04 -13.34 -10.12
CA PRO A 587 -10.85 -14.10 -9.75
C PRO A 587 -11.15 -15.59 -9.74
N HIS A 588 -10.15 -16.40 -10.13
CA HIS A 588 -10.24 -17.86 -10.09
C HIS A 588 -8.91 -18.47 -9.66
N GLY A 589 -8.96 -19.41 -8.70
CA GLY A 589 -7.78 -19.98 -8.05
C GLY A 589 -6.76 -20.64 -8.98
N SER A 590 -7.23 -21.34 -10.04
CA SER A 590 -6.34 -22.06 -10.99
C SER A 590 -6.02 -21.26 -12.26
N HIS A 591 -6.86 -20.29 -12.63
CA HIS A 591 -6.78 -19.58 -13.92
C HIS A 591 -6.51 -18.08 -13.76
N GLY A 592 -6.32 -17.59 -12.52
CA GLY A 592 -6.18 -16.16 -12.23
C GLY A 592 -7.50 -15.39 -12.41
N SER A 593 -8.13 -15.50 -13.57
CA SER A 593 -9.47 -14.97 -13.86
C SER A 593 -10.27 -15.95 -14.70
N LEU A 594 -11.60 -15.95 -14.49
CA LEU A 594 -12.51 -16.82 -15.20
C LEU A 594 -13.78 -16.05 -15.58
N ALA A 595 -14.27 -16.28 -16.79
CA ALA A 595 -15.58 -15.80 -17.23
C ALA A 595 -16.63 -16.89 -17.02
N LYS A 596 -17.70 -16.57 -16.29
CA LYS A 596 -18.90 -17.41 -16.16
C LYS A 596 -19.95 -16.87 -17.10
N VAL A 597 -20.28 -17.66 -18.12
CA VAL A 597 -21.30 -17.34 -19.12
C VAL A 597 -22.58 -18.09 -18.76
N THR A 598 -23.58 -17.37 -18.29
CA THR A 598 -24.90 -17.93 -17.96
C THR A 598 -25.85 -17.70 -19.11
N LEU A 599 -26.43 -18.78 -19.62
CA LEU A 599 -27.39 -18.78 -20.71
C LEU A 599 -28.78 -19.13 -20.18
N SER A 600 -29.81 -18.41 -20.64
CA SER A 600 -31.22 -18.67 -20.33
C SER A 600 -32.10 -18.55 -21.56
N GLY A 601 -33.37 -19.04 -21.46
CA GLY A 601 -34.32 -19.00 -22.57
C GLY A 601 -34.05 -20.03 -23.68
N VAL A 602 -33.16 -21.02 -23.46
CA VAL A 602 -32.76 -22.00 -24.47
C VAL A 602 -33.43 -23.34 -24.21
N PRO A 603 -34.25 -23.88 -25.14
CA PRO A 603 -34.81 -25.22 -25.06
C PRO A 603 -33.71 -26.30 -25.00
N GLU A 604 -33.90 -27.33 -24.16
CA GLU A 604 -32.92 -28.39 -23.92
C GLU A 604 -32.32 -29.01 -25.19
N PRO A 605 -33.10 -29.31 -26.26
CA PRO A 605 -32.53 -29.86 -27.49
C PRO A 605 -31.54 -28.91 -28.24
N GLN A 606 -31.60 -27.62 -27.99
CA GLN A 606 -30.73 -26.60 -28.64
C GLN A 606 -29.48 -26.28 -27.81
N ARG A 607 -29.43 -26.66 -26.53
CA ARG A 607 -28.35 -26.30 -25.63
C ARG A 607 -26.97 -26.75 -26.11
N ALA A 608 -26.86 -27.97 -26.64
CA ALA A 608 -25.59 -28.48 -27.15
C ALA A 608 -25.06 -27.69 -28.35
N ALA A 609 -25.94 -27.28 -29.26
CA ALA A 609 -25.56 -26.48 -30.41
C ALA A 609 -25.12 -25.04 -30.01
N ILE A 610 -25.84 -24.44 -29.06
CA ILE A 610 -25.52 -23.12 -28.54
C ILE A 610 -24.22 -23.18 -27.73
N ALA A 611 -24.00 -24.20 -26.90
CA ALA A 611 -22.73 -24.37 -26.17
C ALA A 611 -21.54 -24.46 -27.15
N ALA A 612 -21.65 -25.27 -28.20
CA ALA A 612 -20.60 -25.37 -29.23
C ALA A 612 -20.34 -24.02 -29.94
N GLU A 613 -21.38 -23.22 -30.15
CA GLU A 613 -21.22 -21.90 -30.76
C GLU A 613 -20.58 -20.88 -29.81
N VAL A 614 -20.91 -20.93 -28.49
CA VAL A 614 -20.21 -20.12 -27.47
C VAL A 614 -18.74 -20.49 -27.44
N ASP A 615 -18.41 -21.78 -27.33
CA ASP A 615 -17.02 -22.25 -27.33
C ASP A 615 -16.29 -21.85 -28.59
N ARG A 616 -16.92 -21.95 -29.77
CA ARG A 616 -16.33 -21.54 -31.04
C ARG A 616 -15.98 -20.04 -31.05
N ARG A 617 -16.85 -19.20 -30.46
CA ARG A 617 -16.64 -17.75 -30.41
C ARG A 617 -15.65 -17.32 -29.34
N LEU A 618 -15.64 -17.98 -28.17
CA LEU A 618 -14.81 -17.58 -27.03
C LEU A 618 -13.45 -18.27 -26.97
N ASN A 619 -13.27 -19.47 -27.54
CA ASN A 619 -11.98 -20.16 -27.55
C ASN A 619 -10.80 -19.41 -28.20
N PRO A 620 -11.00 -18.48 -29.14
CA PRO A 620 -9.90 -17.64 -29.64
C PRO A 620 -9.32 -16.68 -28.59
N PHE A 621 -10.05 -16.38 -27.50
CA PHE A 621 -9.55 -15.50 -26.43
C PHE A 621 -8.69 -16.29 -25.44
N VAL A 622 -7.69 -15.62 -24.87
CA VAL A 622 -6.79 -16.20 -23.87
C VAL A 622 -7.52 -16.50 -22.55
N MET A 623 -8.53 -15.69 -22.22
CA MET A 623 -9.31 -15.85 -20.99
C MET A 623 -10.20 -17.10 -21.07
N ARG A 624 -10.14 -17.95 -20.03
CA ARG A 624 -10.99 -19.14 -19.90
C ARG A 624 -12.42 -18.76 -19.57
N HIS A 625 -13.36 -19.59 -20.01
CA HIS A 625 -14.80 -19.45 -19.71
C HIS A 625 -15.42 -20.76 -19.25
N GLU A 626 -16.50 -20.65 -18.50
CA GLU A 626 -17.38 -21.75 -18.08
C GLU A 626 -18.82 -21.41 -18.44
N LEU A 627 -19.55 -22.42 -18.95
CA LEU A 627 -20.95 -22.30 -19.32
C LEU A 627 -21.86 -22.76 -18.20
N HIS A 628 -22.84 -21.94 -17.90
CA HIS A 628 -23.91 -22.26 -16.96
C HIS A 628 -25.26 -22.11 -17.63
N TRP A 629 -26.22 -22.99 -17.28
CA TRP A 629 -27.59 -22.94 -17.78
C TRP A 629 -28.52 -22.49 -16.67
N ARG A 630 -29.28 -21.45 -16.94
CA ARG A 630 -30.39 -21.06 -16.09
C ARG A 630 -31.68 -21.53 -16.70
N ALA A 631 -32.61 -22.05 -15.83
CA ALA A 631 -33.92 -22.56 -16.26
C ALA A 631 -34.79 -21.46 -16.86
#